data_bb6b6e3528d853449ad87dd688c5ddcc
#
_entry.id   bb6b6e3528d853449ad87dd688c5ddcc
#
_cell.length_a   1.000
_cell.length_b   1.000
_cell.length_c   1.000
_cell.angle_alpha   90.00
_cell.angle_beta   90.00
_cell.angle_gamma   90.00
#
_symmetry.space_group_name_H-M   'P 1'
#
loop_
_entity.id
_entity.type
_entity.pdbx_description
1 polymer ?
#
loop_
_entity_poly.entity_id
_entity_poly.type
_entity_poly.pdbx_seq_one_letter_code
_entity_poly.pdbx_strand_id
1 'polypeptide(L)'
;NMGKEKIILTGDRPTGRLHIGHYVGSLKRRVDLQNAGDYSKMFIFIADSQALTDNIDNPEKVRQNVIEVALDYLACGIDPTKATIFIQSQIPELCELSFYYMDLVSVSRLQRNPTVKSEIQMRNFEASIPVGFFTYPISQAADITAFRATTVPVGEDQEPMLEQAREIVRRFNYIYGETLVEPEILLPDNAACLRLPGTDGKAKMSKSLGNCIYLSEEPEEIQKKIMSMYTDPGHLRVQDPGKIEGNTVFTYLDAFCLPEHFERYLPDYPNLAELKAHYQRGGLGDVKVKRFLNSIMQETLEPIRNRRKEFSKDIPAIYEMLQQGCEVARAAAAETLADVKKAMKINYFDDKELIEEQVKRFSQE
;
A
#
# COMPACT_ATOMS: atom_id res chain seq x y z
N ASN A 1 21.37 -0.28 25.30
CA ASN A 1 20.57 -0.04 24.09
C ASN A 1 19.56 -1.14 23.95
N MET A 2 18.44 -0.99 24.63
CA MET A 2 17.27 -1.79 24.24
C MET A 2 16.86 -1.28 22.85
N GLY A 3 17.05 -2.12 21.84
CA GLY A 3 16.69 -1.79 20.48
C GLY A 3 15.26 -1.30 20.39
N LYS A 4 15.01 -0.24 19.61
CA LYS A 4 13.66 0.23 19.36
C LYS A 4 12.82 -0.92 18.81
N GLU A 5 11.66 -1.13 19.39
CA GLU A 5 10.68 -2.09 18.92
C GLU A 5 10.38 -1.79 17.43
N LYS A 6 10.51 -2.79 16.55
CA LYS A 6 10.21 -2.62 15.13
C LYS A 6 8.75 -2.99 14.87
N ILE A 7 7.97 -1.99 14.49
CA ILE A 7 6.56 -2.14 14.16
C ILE A 7 6.35 -1.73 12.71
N ILE A 8 5.82 -2.65 11.91
CA ILE A 8 5.57 -2.45 10.49
C ILE A 8 4.09 -2.15 10.28
N LEU A 9 3.80 -1.11 9.51
CA LEU A 9 2.43 -0.75 9.12
C LEU A 9 2.35 -0.58 7.61
N THR A 10 1.35 -1.18 7.02
CA THR A 10 1.04 -1.06 5.60
C THR A 10 -0.46 -1.25 5.37
N GLY A 11 -0.96 -0.86 4.22
CA GLY A 11 -2.36 -1.02 3.90
C GLY A 11 -2.67 -0.60 2.47
N ASP A 12 -3.90 -0.85 2.06
CA ASP A 12 -4.42 -0.51 0.74
C ASP A 12 -5.86 -0.03 0.82
N ARG A 13 -6.23 0.81 -0.12
CA ARG A 13 -7.60 1.30 -0.27
C ARG A 13 -8.46 0.24 -0.97
N PRO A 14 -9.66 -0.09 -0.46
CA PRO A 14 -10.54 -1.08 -1.09
C PRO A 14 -11.36 -0.44 -2.23
N THR A 15 -10.69 -0.02 -3.30
CA THR A 15 -11.32 0.60 -4.47
C THR A 15 -11.44 -0.37 -5.64
N GLY A 16 -10.93 -1.59 -5.48
CA GLY A 16 -11.00 -2.67 -6.45
C GLY A 16 -10.19 -3.86 -5.96
N ARG A 17 -10.22 -4.95 -6.72
CA ARG A 17 -9.32 -6.08 -6.50
C ARG A 17 -7.88 -5.62 -6.70
N LEU A 18 -6.94 -6.23 -5.98
CA LEU A 18 -5.53 -5.91 -6.14
C LEU A 18 -5.00 -6.48 -7.46
N HIS A 19 -4.09 -5.76 -8.07
CA HIS A 19 -3.45 -6.15 -9.32
C HIS A 19 -1.94 -6.36 -9.15
N ILE A 20 -1.28 -6.85 -10.20
CA ILE A 20 0.15 -7.19 -10.14
C ILE A 20 1.05 -5.99 -9.85
N GLY A 21 0.61 -4.76 -10.13
CA GLY A 21 1.32 -3.54 -9.72
C GLY A 21 1.37 -3.39 -8.21
N HIS A 22 0.28 -3.68 -7.50
CA HIS A 22 0.28 -3.73 -6.02
C HIS A 22 1.18 -4.85 -5.50
N TYR A 23 1.20 -5.99 -6.19
CA TYR A 23 2.00 -7.15 -5.79
C TYR A 23 3.49 -6.83 -5.81
N VAL A 24 4.03 -6.40 -6.96
CA VAL A 24 5.46 -6.09 -7.08
C VAL A 24 5.85 -4.80 -6.37
N GLY A 25 4.95 -3.83 -6.30
CA GLY A 25 5.22 -2.55 -5.66
C GLY A 25 5.28 -2.63 -4.14
N SER A 26 4.53 -3.55 -3.52
CA SER A 26 4.43 -3.57 -2.07
C SER A 26 4.09 -4.94 -1.47
N LEU A 27 3.07 -5.64 -1.97
CA LEU A 27 2.48 -6.78 -1.27
C LEU A 27 3.45 -7.98 -1.13
N LYS A 28 4.20 -8.31 -2.19
CA LYS A 28 5.22 -9.36 -2.14
C LYS A 28 6.25 -9.09 -1.04
N ARG A 29 6.69 -7.84 -0.94
CA ARG A 29 7.65 -7.42 0.08
C ARG A 29 7.09 -7.50 1.48
N ARG A 30 5.80 -7.20 1.66
CA ARG A 30 5.12 -7.38 2.96
C ARG A 30 5.16 -8.83 3.41
N VAL A 31 4.90 -9.75 2.48
CA VAL A 31 4.97 -11.19 2.75
C VAL A 31 6.40 -11.61 3.09
N ASP A 32 7.38 -11.12 2.36
CA ASP A 32 8.80 -11.40 2.62
C ASP A 32 9.22 -10.87 4.01
N LEU A 33 8.82 -9.67 4.37
CA LEU A 33 9.08 -9.07 5.69
C LEU A 33 8.41 -9.89 6.80
N GLN A 34 7.16 -10.30 6.60
CA GLN A 34 6.45 -11.16 7.54
C GLN A 34 7.19 -12.47 7.76
N ASN A 35 7.62 -13.13 6.68
CA ASN A 35 8.27 -14.44 6.74
C ASN A 35 9.68 -14.36 7.31
N ALA A 36 10.39 -13.25 7.12
CA ALA A 36 11.69 -13.00 7.76
C ALA A 36 11.56 -12.87 9.28
N GLY A 37 10.44 -12.37 9.78
CA GLY A 37 10.14 -12.33 11.20
C GLY A 37 10.94 -11.33 12.03
N ASP A 38 11.67 -10.41 11.37
CA ASP A 38 12.49 -9.39 12.04
C ASP A 38 11.63 -8.16 12.38
N TYR A 39 10.66 -8.35 13.25
CA TYR A 39 9.79 -7.30 13.76
C TYR A 39 9.08 -7.80 15.02
N SER A 40 8.57 -6.86 15.83
CA SER A 40 7.75 -7.20 16.99
C SER A 40 6.27 -7.25 16.67
N LYS A 41 5.78 -6.36 15.79
CA LYS A 41 4.37 -6.30 15.35
C LYS A 41 4.30 -5.90 13.88
N MET A 42 3.30 -6.45 13.19
CA MET A 42 2.97 -6.06 11.82
C MET A 42 1.46 -5.83 11.73
N PHE A 43 1.10 -4.64 11.26
CA PHE A 43 -0.29 -4.25 11.02
C PHE A 43 -0.51 -4.03 9.54
N ILE A 44 -1.57 -4.63 9.02
CA ILE A 44 -1.98 -4.45 7.63
C ILE A 44 -3.45 -4.05 7.62
N PHE A 45 -3.76 -2.87 7.09
CA PHE A 45 -5.12 -2.36 7.13
C PHE A 45 -5.74 -2.19 5.76
N ILE A 46 -7.05 -2.32 5.75
CA ILE A 46 -7.91 -2.05 4.60
C ILE A 46 -8.48 -0.65 4.83
N ALA A 47 -8.04 0.31 4.03
CA ALA A 47 -8.25 1.74 4.26
C ALA A 47 -9.58 2.21 3.65
N ASP A 48 -10.69 1.72 4.18
CA ASP A 48 -12.03 2.03 3.69
C ASP A 48 -12.43 3.49 3.94
N SER A 49 -12.15 4.04 5.11
CA SER A 49 -12.44 5.46 5.41
C SER A 49 -11.69 6.39 4.45
N GLN A 50 -10.44 6.07 4.14
CA GLN A 50 -9.66 6.85 3.18
C GLN A 50 -10.21 6.71 1.77
N ALA A 51 -10.65 5.51 1.38
CA ALA A 51 -11.28 5.28 0.08
C ALA A 51 -12.56 6.12 -0.09
N LEU A 52 -13.29 6.39 0.98
CA LEU A 52 -14.49 7.22 0.93
C LEU A 52 -14.20 8.70 0.62
N THR A 53 -12.98 9.18 0.82
CA THR A 53 -12.64 10.59 0.56
C THR A 53 -12.84 11.00 -0.90
N ASP A 54 -12.75 10.06 -1.83
CA ASP A 54 -13.00 10.27 -3.25
C ASP A 54 -14.06 9.30 -3.83
N ASN A 55 -14.78 8.57 -2.96
CA ASN A 55 -15.87 7.65 -3.32
C ASN A 55 -17.08 7.84 -2.40
N ILE A 56 -17.31 9.05 -1.91
CA ILE A 56 -18.37 9.33 -0.93
C ILE A 56 -19.76 9.05 -1.49
N ASP A 57 -19.95 9.18 -2.78
CA ASP A 57 -21.21 8.92 -3.49
C ASP A 57 -21.38 7.45 -3.89
N ASN A 58 -20.40 6.61 -3.62
CA ASN A 58 -20.45 5.18 -3.96
C ASN A 58 -19.91 4.30 -2.82
N PRO A 59 -20.57 4.30 -1.65
CA PRO A 59 -20.12 3.51 -0.50
C PRO A 59 -20.19 2.00 -0.75
N GLU A 60 -21.10 1.55 -1.60
CA GLU A 60 -21.25 0.13 -1.93
C GLU A 60 -20.01 -0.43 -2.65
N LYS A 61 -19.39 0.37 -3.50
CA LYS A 61 -18.12 0.02 -4.14
C LYS A 61 -17.03 -0.25 -3.10
N VAL A 62 -16.90 0.61 -2.11
CA VAL A 62 -15.91 0.46 -1.03
C VAL A 62 -16.24 -0.78 -0.20
N ARG A 63 -17.50 -0.93 0.18
CA ARG A 63 -17.99 -2.08 0.97
C ARG A 63 -17.69 -3.42 0.31
N GLN A 64 -18.00 -3.56 -0.98
CA GLN A 64 -17.76 -4.78 -1.75
C GLN A 64 -16.27 -5.11 -1.87
N ASN A 65 -15.42 -4.11 -1.95
CA ASN A 65 -13.99 -4.32 -2.14
C ASN A 65 -13.21 -4.59 -0.85
N VAL A 66 -13.79 -4.42 0.33
CA VAL A 66 -13.14 -4.80 1.60
C VAL A 66 -12.83 -6.30 1.60
N ILE A 67 -13.80 -7.14 1.28
CA ILE A 67 -13.59 -8.60 1.24
C ILE A 67 -12.64 -8.99 0.09
N GLU A 68 -12.74 -8.32 -1.05
CA GLU A 68 -11.84 -8.59 -2.18
C GLU A 68 -10.38 -8.38 -1.80
N VAL A 69 -10.06 -7.28 -1.12
CA VAL A 69 -8.70 -6.98 -0.66
C VAL A 69 -8.25 -7.97 0.42
N ALA A 70 -9.12 -8.31 1.36
CA ALA A 70 -8.81 -9.29 2.40
C ALA A 70 -8.44 -10.66 1.80
N LEU A 71 -9.21 -11.11 0.81
CA LEU A 71 -8.93 -12.36 0.11
C LEU A 71 -7.59 -12.31 -0.64
N ASP A 72 -7.28 -11.19 -1.27
CA ASP A 72 -6.01 -11.01 -1.97
C ASP A 72 -4.82 -11.03 -0.99
N TYR A 73 -4.94 -10.42 0.18
CA TYR A 73 -3.90 -10.49 1.21
C TYR A 73 -3.61 -11.93 1.62
N LEU A 74 -4.65 -12.68 1.94
CA LEU A 74 -4.50 -14.08 2.34
C LEU A 74 -3.95 -14.95 1.20
N ALA A 75 -4.42 -14.71 -0.01
CA ALA A 75 -3.98 -15.45 -1.20
C ALA A 75 -2.49 -15.23 -1.49
N CYS A 76 -1.97 -14.04 -1.22
CA CYS A 76 -0.56 -13.71 -1.41
C CYS A 76 0.35 -14.22 -0.29
N GLY A 77 -0.22 -14.72 0.80
CA GLY A 77 0.55 -15.33 1.88
C GLY A 77 0.62 -14.51 3.17
N ILE A 78 -0.19 -13.47 3.31
CA ILE A 78 -0.31 -12.80 4.60
C ILE A 78 -0.98 -13.76 5.58
N ASP A 79 -0.31 -13.99 6.71
CA ASP A 79 -0.72 -14.92 7.74
C ASP A 79 -1.29 -14.13 8.94
N PRO A 80 -2.59 -14.27 9.25
CA PRO A 80 -3.21 -13.53 10.35
C PRO A 80 -2.66 -13.89 11.74
N THR A 81 -1.90 -14.97 11.87
CA THR A 81 -1.20 -15.30 13.12
C THR A 81 0.10 -14.53 13.29
N LYS A 82 0.63 -13.96 12.22
CA LYS A 82 1.90 -13.20 12.19
C LYS A 82 1.69 -11.71 11.98
N ALA A 83 0.59 -11.34 11.31
CA ALA A 83 0.24 -9.96 11.02
C ALA A 83 -1.21 -9.69 11.42
N THR A 84 -1.50 -8.51 11.93
CA THR A 84 -2.86 -8.09 12.27
C THR A 84 -3.48 -7.42 11.07
N ILE A 85 -4.53 -8.04 10.51
CA ILE A 85 -5.30 -7.49 9.40
C ILE A 85 -6.57 -6.85 9.95
N PHE A 86 -6.81 -5.58 9.63
CA PHE A 86 -7.98 -4.86 10.18
C PHE A 86 -8.58 -3.87 9.18
N ILE A 87 -9.79 -3.41 9.49
CA ILE A 87 -10.52 -2.43 8.68
C ILE A 87 -10.41 -1.07 9.37
N GLN A 88 -9.90 -0.09 8.66
CA GLN A 88 -9.59 1.26 9.17
C GLN A 88 -10.78 1.93 9.89
N SER A 89 -11.97 1.87 9.30
CA SER A 89 -13.16 2.53 9.87
C SER A 89 -13.61 1.95 11.21
N GLN A 90 -13.13 0.76 11.57
CA GLN A 90 -13.48 0.10 12.82
C GLN A 90 -12.60 0.57 13.99
N ILE A 91 -11.68 1.50 13.73
CA ILE A 91 -10.77 2.06 14.74
C ILE A 91 -11.10 3.56 14.90
N PRO A 92 -12.09 3.92 15.70
CA PRO A 92 -12.51 5.33 15.85
C PRO A 92 -11.43 6.23 16.44
N GLU A 93 -10.46 5.68 17.15
CA GLU A 93 -9.31 6.39 17.72
C GLU A 93 -8.51 7.11 16.63
N LEU A 94 -8.52 6.60 15.38
CA LEU A 94 -7.85 7.24 14.25
C LEU A 94 -8.49 8.59 13.91
N CYS A 95 -9.81 8.68 14.00
CA CYS A 95 -10.53 9.94 13.76
C CYS A 95 -10.22 10.96 14.85
N GLU A 96 -10.16 10.55 16.10
CA GLU A 96 -9.84 11.45 17.21
C GLU A 96 -8.39 11.96 17.10
N LEU A 97 -7.43 11.09 16.82
CA LEU A 97 -6.04 11.50 16.58
C LEU A 97 -5.93 12.49 15.41
N SER A 98 -6.63 12.21 14.31
CA SER A 98 -6.65 13.10 13.13
C SER A 98 -7.15 14.50 13.51
N PHE A 99 -8.18 14.59 14.33
CA PHE A 99 -8.71 15.85 14.79
C PHE A 99 -7.66 16.68 15.55
N TYR A 100 -6.94 16.06 16.49
CA TYR A 100 -5.88 16.75 17.23
C TYR A 100 -4.72 17.15 16.32
N TYR A 101 -4.37 16.32 15.35
CA TYR A 101 -3.26 16.61 14.42
C TYR A 101 -3.57 17.75 13.46
N MET A 102 -4.85 18.06 13.22
CA MET A 102 -5.25 19.23 12.41
C MET A 102 -4.73 20.54 13.00
N ASP A 103 -4.52 20.60 14.32
CA ASP A 103 -3.97 21.79 14.99
C ASP A 103 -2.47 21.96 14.75
N LEU A 104 -1.80 20.93 14.23
CA LEU A 104 -0.36 20.90 14.06
C LEU A 104 0.09 21.19 12.61
N VAL A 105 -0.84 21.34 11.68
CA VAL A 105 -0.55 21.50 10.25
C VAL A 105 -1.31 22.70 9.71
N SER A 106 -0.59 23.61 9.01
CA SER A 106 -1.24 24.74 8.36
C SER A 106 -1.86 24.35 7.02
N VAL A 107 -2.89 25.10 6.60
CA VAL A 107 -3.52 24.95 5.28
C VAL A 107 -2.46 25.11 4.17
N SER A 108 -1.60 26.12 4.29
CA SER A 108 -0.55 26.37 3.29
C SER A 108 0.45 25.20 3.17
N ARG A 109 0.77 24.52 4.29
CA ARG A 109 1.64 23.34 4.25
C ARG A 109 0.97 22.18 3.51
N LEU A 110 -0.32 21.94 3.74
CA LEU A 110 -1.08 20.92 3.00
C LEU A 110 -1.11 21.21 1.50
N GLN A 111 -1.31 22.46 1.13
CA GLN A 111 -1.32 22.88 -0.28
C GLN A 111 0.02 22.64 -0.99
N ARG A 112 1.13 22.66 -0.24
CA ARG A 112 2.49 22.43 -0.78
C ARG A 112 2.88 20.96 -0.83
N ASN A 113 2.07 20.03 -0.30
CA ASN A 113 2.39 18.61 -0.37
C ASN A 113 2.33 18.14 -1.84
N PRO A 114 3.45 17.66 -2.43
CA PRO A 114 3.49 17.33 -3.87
C PRO A 114 2.53 16.20 -4.26
N THR A 115 2.35 15.21 -3.40
CA THR A 115 1.44 14.08 -3.68
C THR A 115 -0.01 14.54 -3.72
N VAL A 116 -0.43 15.34 -2.73
CA VAL A 116 -1.79 15.91 -2.67
C VAL A 116 -2.04 16.81 -3.89
N LYS A 117 -1.09 17.67 -4.19
CA LYS A 117 -1.16 18.60 -5.33
C LYS A 117 -1.34 17.86 -6.65
N SER A 118 -0.55 16.81 -6.87
CA SER A 118 -0.62 15.97 -8.07
C SER A 118 -1.97 15.25 -8.18
N GLU A 119 -2.48 14.68 -7.09
CA GLU A 119 -3.76 13.97 -7.09
C GLU A 119 -4.95 14.89 -7.31
N ILE A 120 -4.92 16.11 -6.78
CA ILE A 120 -5.95 17.12 -7.02
C ILE A 120 -6.02 17.45 -8.52
N GLN A 121 -4.88 17.62 -9.16
CA GLN A 121 -4.81 17.90 -10.61
C GLN A 121 -5.34 16.71 -11.43
N MET A 122 -4.94 15.50 -11.10
CA MET A 122 -5.36 14.28 -11.81
C MET A 122 -6.87 14.05 -11.72
N ARG A 123 -7.51 14.40 -10.58
CA ARG A 123 -8.93 14.19 -10.35
C ARG A 123 -9.80 15.39 -10.74
N ASN A 124 -9.20 16.46 -11.19
CA ASN A 124 -9.89 17.69 -11.59
C ASN A 124 -10.77 18.30 -10.51
N PHE A 125 -10.30 18.27 -9.26
CA PHE A 125 -10.99 18.85 -8.10
C PHE A 125 -10.75 20.35 -7.90
N GLU A 126 -10.07 21.03 -8.83
CA GLU A 126 -9.55 22.40 -8.66
C GLU A 126 -10.58 23.42 -8.15
N ALA A 127 -11.83 23.31 -8.58
CA ALA A 127 -12.91 24.22 -8.20
C ALA A 127 -13.66 23.81 -6.92
N SER A 128 -13.57 22.54 -6.49
CA SER A 128 -14.37 22.00 -5.39
C SER A 128 -13.72 20.79 -4.76
N ILE A 129 -12.69 21.01 -3.96
CA ILE A 129 -11.95 19.94 -3.28
C ILE A 129 -12.70 19.56 -2.00
N PRO A 130 -13.10 18.28 -1.83
CA PRO A 130 -13.63 17.82 -0.53
C PRO A 130 -12.58 18.00 0.56
N VAL A 131 -12.99 18.51 1.72
CA VAL A 131 -12.08 18.73 2.86
C VAL A 131 -11.38 17.44 3.25
N GLY A 132 -12.10 16.32 3.29
CA GLY A 132 -11.51 15.01 3.62
C GLY A 132 -10.42 14.59 2.65
N PHE A 133 -10.57 14.87 1.36
CA PHE A 133 -9.54 14.61 0.36
C PHE A 133 -8.32 15.52 0.54
N PHE A 134 -8.56 16.80 0.85
CA PHE A 134 -7.50 17.77 1.08
C PHE A 134 -6.68 17.46 2.34
N THR A 135 -7.33 16.96 3.39
CA THR A 135 -6.72 16.71 4.70
C THR A 135 -6.21 15.27 4.90
N TYR A 136 -6.32 14.40 3.91
CA TYR A 136 -5.95 12.99 4.11
C TYR A 136 -4.50 12.75 4.56
N PRO A 137 -3.49 13.61 4.29
CA PRO A 137 -2.16 13.45 4.87
C PRO A 137 -2.17 13.44 6.40
N ILE A 138 -3.10 14.18 7.01
CA ILE A 138 -3.26 14.22 8.46
C ILE A 138 -3.84 12.90 8.96
N SER A 139 -4.88 12.40 8.33
CA SER A 139 -5.46 11.10 8.69
C SER A 139 -4.49 9.94 8.45
N GLN A 140 -3.65 10.02 7.43
CA GLN A 140 -2.59 9.04 7.21
C GLN A 140 -1.54 9.08 8.32
N ALA A 141 -1.17 10.26 8.81
CA ALA A 141 -0.29 10.39 9.96
C ALA A 141 -0.90 9.74 11.22
N ALA A 142 -2.22 9.86 11.40
CA ALA A 142 -2.93 9.20 12.48
C ALA A 142 -2.88 7.67 12.33
N ASP A 143 -3.09 7.15 11.13
CA ASP A 143 -2.97 5.71 10.84
C ASP A 143 -1.59 5.17 11.24
N ILE A 144 -0.54 5.92 10.97
CA ILE A 144 0.85 5.51 11.25
C ILE A 144 1.16 5.58 12.74
N THR A 145 0.84 6.71 13.37
CA THR A 145 1.24 6.98 14.75
C THR A 145 0.40 6.22 15.77
N ALA A 146 -0.86 5.90 15.45
CA ALA A 146 -1.74 5.14 16.33
C ALA A 146 -1.15 3.79 16.74
N PHE A 147 -0.41 3.17 15.85
CA PHE A 147 0.20 1.84 16.06
C PHE A 147 1.68 1.94 16.41
N ARG A 148 2.22 3.15 16.58
CA ARG A 148 3.64 3.40 16.85
C ARG A 148 4.54 2.80 15.79
N ALA A 149 4.11 2.87 14.53
CA ALA A 149 4.84 2.31 13.42
C ALA A 149 6.21 2.95 13.28
N THR A 150 7.24 2.10 13.24
CA THR A 150 8.63 2.52 12.99
C THR A 150 9.01 2.38 11.53
N THR A 151 8.32 1.50 10.81
CA THR A 151 8.68 1.12 9.44
C THR A 151 7.45 1.05 8.57
N VAL A 152 7.43 1.83 7.49
CA VAL A 152 6.29 1.89 6.56
C VAL A 152 6.79 1.56 5.15
N PRO A 153 6.56 0.33 4.66
CA PRO A 153 6.91 -0.04 3.28
C PRO A 153 5.96 0.62 2.29
N VAL A 154 6.49 1.47 1.43
CA VAL A 154 5.71 2.21 0.42
C VAL A 154 6.53 2.43 -0.85
N GLY A 155 5.85 2.82 -1.94
CA GLY A 155 6.49 3.31 -3.15
C GLY A 155 7.03 4.73 -2.97
N GLU A 156 7.90 5.16 -3.88
CA GLU A 156 8.56 6.46 -3.86
C GLU A 156 7.56 7.64 -3.88
N ASP A 157 6.44 7.49 -4.57
CA ASP A 157 5.38 8.50 -4.65
C ASP A 157 4.72 8.82 -3.31
N GLN A 158 4.88 7.97 -2.29
CA GLN A 158 4.37 8.17 -0.94
C GLN A 158 5.36 8.85 0.00
N GLU A 159 6.60 9.11 -0.44
CA GLU A 159 7.62 9.78 0.38
C GLU A 159 7.14 11.12 0.97
N PRO A 160 6.51 12.04 0.19
CA PRO A 160 6.03 13.30 0.76
C PRO A 160 4.97 13.13 1.85
N MET A 161 4.19 12.05 1.79
CA MET A 161 3.20 11.73 2.81
C MET A 161 3.84 11.30 4.12
N LEU A 162 4.85 10.45 4.04
CA LEU A 162 5.62 9.99 5.19
C LEU A 162 6.41 11.14 5.82
N GLU A 163 6.97 12.02 5.02
CA GLU A 163 7.67 13.19 5.52
C GLU A 163 6.73 14.13 6.29
N GLN A 164 5.51 14.31 5.79
CA GLN A 164 4.51 15.09 6.51
C GLN A 164 4.09 14.44 7.82
N ALA A 165 3.96 13.12 7.87
CA ALA A 165 3.71 12.40 9.12
C ALA A 165 4.85 12.60 10.12
N ARG A 166 6.10 12.57 9.67
CA ARG A 166 7.28 12.83 10.49
C ARG A 166 7.27 14.25 11.05
N GLU A 167 6.90 15.25 10.24
CA GLU A 167 6.74 16.64 10.68
C GLU A 167 5.70 16.77 11.80
N ILE A 168 4.57 16.10 11.68
CA ILE A 168 3.52 16.08 12.69
C ILE A 168 4.04 15.49 14.00
N VAL A 169 4.74 14.35 13.93
CA VAL A 169 5.35 13.70 15.11
C VAL A 169 6.33 14.66 15.80
N ARG A 170 7.24 15.28 15.05
CA ARG A 170 8.24 16.19 15.61
C ARG A 170 7.57 17.38 16.28
N ARG A 171 6.57 17.97 15.64
CA ARG A 171 5.85 19.13 16.18
C ARG A 171 5.06 18.75 17.43
N PHE A 172 4.38 17.63 17.41
CA PHE A 172 3.66 17.12 18.59
C PHE A 172 4.62 16.94 19.77
N ASN A 173 5.71 16.21 19.55
CA ASN A 173 6.70 15.89 20.60
C ASN A 173 7.40 17.13 21.12
N TYR A 174 7.62 18.13 20.26
CA TYR A 174 8.20 19.43 20.67
C TYR A 174 7.27 20.20 21.61
N ILE A 175 5.97 20.23 21.30
CA ILE A 175 4.98 20.99 22.09
C ILE A 175 4.61 20.27 23.39
N TYR A 176 4.39 18.95 23.31
CA TYR A 176 3.76 18.18 24.38
C TYR A 176 4.70 17.21 25.10
N GLY A 177 5.93 17.05 24.63
CA GLY A 177 6.87 16.05 25.11
C GLY A 177 6.87 14.78 24.27
N GLU A 178 7.91 13.97 24.37
CA GLU A 178 8.08 12.73 23.61
C GLU A 178 6.93 11.74 23.86
N THR A 179 6.10 11.51 22.87
CA THR A 179 4.89 10.69 22.95
C THR A 179 4.73 9.82 21.70
N LEU A 180 4.91 10.41 20.53
CA LEU A 180 4.72 9.75 19.24
C LEU A 180 6.05 9.23 18.68
N VAL A 181 5.97 8.14 17.93
CA VAL A 181 7.12 7.51 17.27
C VAL A 181 7.23 8.05 15.85
N GLU A 182 8.44 8.47 15.47
CA GLU A 182 8.74 8.95 14.13
C GLU A 182 8.94 7.75 13.19
N PRO A 183 8.12 7.62 12.12
CA PRO A 183 8.24 6.49 11.20
C PRO A 183 9.38 6.67 10.21
N GLU A 184 9.92 5.56 9.73
CA GLU A 184 10.87 5.52 8.62
C GLU A 184 10.23 4.86 7.41
N ILE A 185 10.56 5.39 6.24
CA ILE A 185 10.12 4.85 4.97
C ILE A 185 11.01 3.65 4.60
N LEU A 186 10.42 2.60 4.05
CA LEU A 186 11.13 1.47 3.51
C LEU A 186 10.78 1.32 2.03
N LEU A 187 11.70 1.69 1.13
CA LEU A 187 11.52 1.62 -0.31
C LEU A 187 11.87 0.22 -0.84
N PRO A 188 11.26 -0.23 -1.98
CA PRO A 188 11.65 -1.48 -2.63
C PRO A 188 13.10 -1.43 -3.12
N ASP A 189 13.80 -2.58 -3.06
CA ASP A 189 15.18 -2.71 -3.55
C ASP A 189 15.26 -2.73 -5.07
N ASN A 190 14.22 -3.23 -5.75
CA ASN A 190 14.16 -3.34 -7.20
C ASN A 190 13.43 -2.15 -7.82
N ALA A 191 14.13 -1.33 -8.61
CA ALA A 191 13.57 -0.17 -9.29
C ALA A 191 12.41 -0.51 -10.24
N ALA A 192 12.41 -1.69 -10.86
CA ALA A 192 11.31 -2.16 -11.72
C ALA A 192 9.99 -2.36 -10.95
N CYS A 193 10.08 -2.57 -9.63
CA CYS A 193 8.92 -2.76 -8.76
C CYS A 193 8.31 -1.44 -8.27
N LEU A 194 9.03 -0.31 -8.41
CA LEU A 194 8.56 1.00 -7.92
C LEU A 194 7.34 1.50 -8.69
N ARG A 195 7.27 1.21 -9.99
CA ARG A 195 6.22 1.72 -10.85
C ARG A 195 6.00 0.83 -12.06
N LEU A 196 5.12 -0.16 -11.94
CA LEU A 196 4.77 -1.02 -13.06
C LEU A 196 3.74 -0.33 -13.95
N PRO A 197 4.03 -0.15 -15.27
CA PRO A 197 3.06 0.41 -16.18
C PRO A 197 1.92 -0.56 -16.44
N GLY A 198 0.77 -0.04 -16.88
CA GLY A 198 -0.32 -0.88 -17.38
C GLY A 198 0.07 -1.62 -18.64
N THR A 199 -0.78 -2.53 -19.09
CA THR A 199 -0.55 -3.33 -20.30
C THR A 199 -0.48 -2.50 -21.57
N ASP A 200 -1.02 -1.28 -21.56
CA ASP A 200 -0.95 -0.30 -22.66
C ASP A 200 0.41 0.43 -22.74
N GLY A 201 1.25 0.31 -21.73
CA GLY A 201 2.55 0.96 -21.66
C GLY A 201 2.52 2.48 -21.51
N LYS A 202 1.35 3.08 -21.38
CA LYS A 202 1.18 4.55 -21.38
C LYS A 202 1.11 5.17 -20.00
N ALA A 203 0.50 4.46 -19.06
CA ALA A 203 0.24 4.98 -17.72
C ALA A 203 0.47 3.90 -16.67
N LYS A 204 0.58 4.32 -15.42
CA LYS A 204 0.58 3.42 -14.27
C LYS A 204 -0.63 2.48 -14.34
N MET A 205 -0.44 1.22 -13.94
CA MET A 205 -1.51 0.24 -13.88
C MET A 205 -2.66 0.75 -12.99
N SER A 206 -3.87 0.77 -13.54
CA SER A 206 -5.05 1.30 -12.87
C SER A 206 -6.32 0.60 -13.38
N LYS A 207 -7.20 0.22 -12.46
CA LYS A 207 -8.49 -0.36 -12.77
C LYS A 207 -9.33 0.55 -13.69
N SER A 208 -9.33 1.84 -13.42
CA SER A 208 -10.11 2.84 -14.18
C SER A 208 -9.67 2.96 -15.64
N LEU A 209 -8.41 2.64 -15.95
CA LEU A 209 -7.87 2.69 -17.29
C LEU A 209 -8.01 1.36 -18.05
N GLY A 210 -8.48 0.28 -17.37
CA GLY A 210 -8.64 -1.02 -17.97
C GLY A 210 -7.33 -1.70 -18.41
N ASN A 211 -6.21 -1.27 -17.85
CA ASN A 211 -4.87 -1.74 -18.22
C ASN A 211 -4.24 -2.64 -17.14
N CYS A 212 -5.07 -3.27 -16.29
CA CYS A 212 -4.65 -4.11 -15.18
C CYS A 212 -4.61 -5.59 -15.51
N ILE A 213 -3.67 -6.30 -14.89
CA ILE A 213 -3.77 -7.73 -14.65
C ILE A 213 -4.01 -7.93 -13.16
N TYR A 214 -5.16 -8.49 -12.79
CA TYR A 214 -5.51 -8.74 -11.39
C TYR A 214 -4.79 -9.97 -10.86
N LEU A 215 -4.53 -10.00 -9.55
CA LEU A 215 -3.94 -11.17 -8.89
C LEU A 215 -4.82 -12.41 -9.03
N SER A 216 -6.13 -12.24 -9.07
CA SER A 216 -7.12 -13.32 -9.23
C SER A 216 -7.54 -13.55 -10.68
N GLU A 217 -6.82 -13.00 -11.66
CA GLU A 217 -7.16 -13.08 -13.08
C GLU A 217 -7.18 -14.54 -13.56
N GLU A 218 -8.15 -14.87 -14.40
CA GLU A 218 -8.23 -16.20 -15.02
C GLU A 218 -7.15 -16.38 -16.09
N PRO A 219 -6.67 -17.64 -16.33
CA PRO A 219 -5.54 -17.88 -17.26
C PRO A 219 -5.74 -17.32 -18.66
N GLU A 220 -6.95 -17.43 -19.20
CA GLU A 220 -7.29 -16.97 -20.55
C GLU A 220 -7.19 -15.44 -20.66
N GLU A 221 -7.64 -14.72 -19.62
CA GLU A 221 -7.56 -13.25 -19.56
C GLU A 221 -6.12 -12.77 -19.39
N ILE A 222 -5.31 -13.47 -18.60
CA ILE A 222 -3.87 -13.17 -18.45
C ILE A 222 -3.21 -13.26 -19.83
N GLN A 223 -3.40 -14.35 -20.52
CA GLN A 223 -2.83 -14.59 -21.86
C GLN A 223 -3.27 -13.51 -22.84
N LYS A 224 -4.56 -13.20 -22.90
CA LYS A 224 -5.12 -12.19 -23.79
C LYS A 224 -4.49 -10.80 -23.52
N LYS A 225 -4.39 -10.41 -22.27
CA LYS A 225 -3.81 -9.12 -21.89
C LYS A 225 -2.32 -9.05 -22.22
N ILE A 226 -1.57 -10.11 -22.01
CA ILE A 226 -0.13 -10.13 -22.31
C ILE A 226 0.09 -10.11 -23.84
N MET A 227 -0.67 -10.89 -24.60
CA MET A 227 -0.53 -10.94 -26.04
C MET A 227 -0.91 -9.61 -26.72
N SER A 228 -1.72 -8.78 -26.07
CA SER A 228 -2.08 -7.45 -26.56
C SER A 228 -1.20 -6.32 -26.01
N MET A 229 -0.16 -6.65 -25.23
CA MET A 229 0.72 -5.65 -24.62
C MET A 229 1.42 -4.77 -25.65
N TYR A 230 1.58 -3.49 -25.28
CA TYR A 230 2.43 -2.56 -26.02
C TYR A 230 3.90 -2.98 -25.96
N THR A 231 4.57 -2.94 -27.08
CA THR A 231 6.00 -3.27 -27.20
C THR A 231 6.76 -2.10 -27.83
N ASP A 232 7.33 -2.30 -29.02
CA ASP A 232 8.04 -1.30 -29.79
C ASP A 232 7.34 -1.10 -31.14
N PRO A 233 6.74 0.08 -31.41
CA PRO A 233 6.08 0.33 -32.68
C PRO A 233 7.02 0.31 -33.87
N GLY A 234 8.35 0.49 -33.66
CA GLY A 234 9.35 0.39 -34.70
C GLY A 234 9.79 -1.03 -35.04
N HIS A 235 9.43 -2.02 -34.23
CA HIS A 235 9.77 -3.44 -34.43
C HIS A 235 8.67 -4.14 -35.24
N LEU A 236 8.61 -3.82 -36.54
CA LEU A 236 7.57 -4.31 -37.44
C LEU A 236 7.81 -5.73 -37.92
N ARG A 237 9.08 -6.14 -38.03
CA ARG A 237 9.50 -7.48 -38.48
C ARG A 237 10.40 -8.11 -37.45
N VAL A 238 10.44 -9.45 -37.43
CA VAL A 238 11.29 -10.22 -36.51
C VAL A 238 12.76 -9.81 -36.61
N GLN A 239 13.27 -9.59 -37.81
CA GLN A 239 14.66 -9.23 -38.05
C GLN A 239 15.00 -7.77 -37.72
N ASP A 240 14.03 -6.91 -37.50
CA ASP A 240 14.27 -5.51 -37.17
C ASP A 240 14.89 -5.40 -35.77
N PRO A 241 15.84 -4.47 -35.55
CA PRO A 241 16.27 -4.12 -34.21
C PRO A 241 15.10 -3.58 -33.38
N GLY A 242 15.03 -3.99 -32.12
CA GLY A 242 13.96 -3.56 -31.20
C GLY A 242 14.49 -2.73 -30.05
N LYS A 243 13.61 -1.94 -29.43
CA LYS A 243 13.91 -1.18 -28.22
C LYS A 243 13.35 -1.88 -26.98
N ILE A 244 14.15 -1.93 -25.94
CA ILE A 244 13.72 -2.45 -24.65
C ILE A 244 13.18 -1.31 -23.74
N GLU A 245 13.68 -0.09 -23.91
CA GLU A 245 13.22 1.07 -23.17
C GLU A 245 11.77 1.41 -23.56
N GLY A 246 10.89 1.53 -22.57
CA GLY A 246 9.47 1.77 -22.81
C GLY A 246 8.72 0.56 -23.37
N ASN A 247 9.37 -0.56 -23.53
CA ASN A 247 8.76 -1.82 -23.97
C ASN A 247 8.14 -2.53 -22.75
N THR A 248 6.82 -2.57 -22.72
CA THR A 248 6.06 -3.05 -21.57
C THR A 248 6.39 -4.49 -21.21
N VAL A 249 6.59 -5.35 -22.21
CA VAL A 249 6.91 -6.76 -21.99
C VAL A 249 8.23 -6.90 -21.25
N PHE A 250 9.27 -6.16 -21.64
CA PHE A 250 10.57 -6.20 -20.97
C PHE A 250 10.52 -5.56 -19.58
N THR A 251 9.69 -4.54 -19.38
CA THR A 251 9.47 -3.96 -18.05
C THR A 251 8.87 -5.01 -17.09
N TYR A 252 7.89 -5.78 -17.55
CA TYR A 252 7.30 -6.85 -16.75
C TYR A 252 8.30 -8.01 -16.52
N LEU A 253 9.13 -8.34 -17.50
CA LEU A 253 10.18 -9.32 -17.32
C LEU A 253 11.21 -8.87 -16.27
N ASP A 254 11.56 -7.59 -16.24
CA ASP A 254 12.42 -7.04 -15.19
C ASP A 254 11.83 -7.23 -13.79
N ALA A 255 10.50 -7.13 -13.68
CA ALA A 255 9.81 -7.26 -12.40
C ALA A 255 9.57 -8.71 -11.95
N PHE A 256 9.30 -9.63 -12.88
CA PHE A 256 8.82 -10.98 -12.58
C PHE A 256 9.73 -12.12 -12.98
N CYS A 257 10.66 -11.91 -13.94
CA CYS A 257 11.50 -12.97 -14.45
C CYS A 257 12.58 -13.37 -13.44
N LEU A 258 12.65 -14.66 -13.16
CA LEU A 258 13.69 -15.27 -12.33
C LEU A 258 14.62 -16.12 -13.21
N PRO A 259 15.87 -16.38 -12.80
CA PRO A 259 16.80 -17.19 -13.58
C PRO A 259 16.28 -18.57 -13.98
N GLU A 260 15.55 -19.24 -13.08
CA GLU A 260 14.97 -20.55 -13.32
C GLU A 260 13.88 -20.58 -14.40
N HIS A 261 13.29 -19.44 -14.73
CA HIS A 261 12.28 -19.36 -15.79
C HIS A 261 12.84 -19.63 -17.18
N PHE A 262 14.12 -19.29 -17.42
CA PHE A 262 14.78 -19.58 -18.71
C PHE A 262 14.91 -21.08 -18.94
N GLU A 263 15.35 -21.81 -17.93
CA GLU A 263 15.49 -23.25 -17.99
C GLU A 263 14.17 -23.95 -18.29
N ARG A 264 13.08 -23.48 -17.68
CA ARG A 264 11.75 -24.08 -17.86
C ARG A 264 11.04 -23.69 -19.15
N TYR A 265 11.17 -22.43 -19.58
CA TYR A 265 10.31 -21.86 -20.63
C TYR A 265 11.05 -21.32 -21.84
N LEU A 266 12.34 -21.01 -21.71
CA LEU A 266 13.12 -20.40 -22.81
C LEU A 266 14.59 -20.82 -22.70
N PRO A 267 14.91 -22.13 -22.83
CA PRO A 267 16.27 -22.64 -22.56
C PRO A 267 17.33 -22.18 -23.56
N ASP A 268 16.93 -21.62 -24.70
CA ASP A 268 17.85 -21.08 -25.69
C ASP A 268 18.64 -19.85 -25.20
N TYR A 269 18.19 -19.23 -24.11
CA TYR A 269 18.83 -18.05 -23.55
C TYR A 269 19.29 -18.32 -22.11
N PRO A 270 20.53 -17.90 -21.76
CA PRO A 270 21.03 -18.13 -20.41
C PRO A 270 20.43 -17.19 -19.36
N ASN A 271 20.01 -15.98 -19.76
CA ASN A 271 19.50 -14.97 -18.84
C ASN A 271 18.74 -13.86 -19.57
N LEU A 272 18.15 -12.94 -18.81
CA LEU A 272 17.37 -11.82 -19.34
C LEU A 272 18.23 -10.84 -20.15
N ALA A 273 19.49 -10.62 -19.73
CA ALA A 273 20.41 -9.73 -20.45
C ALA A 273 20.64 -10.20 -21.89
N GLU A 274 20.82 -11.51 -22.09
CA GLU A 274 20.99 -12.09 -23.43
C GLU A 274 19.71 -12.05 -24.26
N LEU A 275 18.55 -12.21 -23.64
CA LEU A 275 17.26 -12.05 -24.31
C LEU A 275 17.08 -10.62 -24.80
N LYS A 276 17.37 -9.64 -23.95
CA LYS A 276 17.34 -8.20 -24.29
C LYS A 276 18.30 -7.88 -25.42
N ALA A 277 19.54 -8.39 -25.36
CA ALA A 277 20.55 -8.17 -26.39
C ALA A 277 20.09 -8.67 -27.76
N HIS A 278 19.50 -9.86 -27.80
CA HIS A 278 18.97 -10.42 -29.04
C HIS A 278 17.82 -9.56 -29.60
N TYR A 279 16.91 -9.11 -28.75
CA TYR A 279 15.83 -8.23 -29.19
C TYR A 279 16.36 -6.90 -29.78
N GLN A 280 17.40 -6.34 -29.17
CA GLN A 280 18.00 -5.07 -29.60
C GLN A 280 18.73 -5.20 -30.94
N ARG A 281 19.42 -6.32 -31.21
CA ARG A 281 20.13 -6.50 -32.47
C ARG A 281 19.26 -6.99 -33.63
N GLY A 282 18.05 -7.45 -33.35
CA GLY A 282 17.14 -8.03 -34.33
C GLY A 282 17.21 -9.55 -34.41
N GLY A 283 16.15 -10.16 -34.90
CA GLY A 283 16.01 -11.60 -35.03
C GLY A 283 15.13 -12.25 -33.94
N LEU A 284 14.58 -11.46 -33.03
CA LEU A 284 13.67 -11.92 -31.98
C LEU A 284 12.32 -11.22 -32.12
N GLY A 285 11.25 -11.98 -32.32
CA GLY A 285 9.90 -11.45 -32.48
C GLY A 285 9.20 -11.21 -31.15
N ASP A 286 8.27 -10.25 -31.15
CA ASP A 286 7.46 -9.88 -29.98
C ASP A 286 6.65 -11.05 -29.42
N VAL A 287 6.08 -11.87 -30.31
CA VAL A 287 5.23 -13.01 -29.90
C VAL A 287 6.00 -14.00 -29.01
N LYS A 288 7.26 -14.29 -29.36
CA LYS A 288 8.10 -15.21 -28.57
C LYS A 288 8.37 -14.67 -27.17
N VAL A 289 8.67 -13.39 -27.07
CA VAL A 289 8.91 -12.72 -25.78
C VAL A 289 7.61 -12.66 -24.95
N LYS A 290 6.49 -12.34 -25.58
CA LYS A 290 5.17 -12.34 -24.94
C LYS A 290 4.78 -13.71 -24.40
N ARG A 291 5.02 -14.77 -25.17
CA ARG A 291 4.76 -16.15 -24.73
C ARG A 291 5.61 -16.52 -23.51
N PHE A 292 6.86 -16.08 -23.49
CA PHE A 292 7.74 -16.28 -22.34
C PHE A 292 7.19 -15.56 -21.11
N LEU A 293 6.81 -14.28 -21.23
CA LEU A 293 6.19 -13.54 -20.14
C LEU A 293 4.90 -14.20 -19.67
N ASN A 294 4.06 -14.67 -20.62
CA ASN A 294 2.82 -15.36 -20.27
C ASN A 294 3.08 -16.61 -19.40
N SER A 295 4.07 -17.42 -19.77
CA SER A 295 4.43 -18.59 -18.98
C SER A 295 4.85 -18.22 -17.57
N ILE A 296 5.63 -17.16 -17.40
CA ILE A 296 6.05 -16.64 -16.10
C ILE A 296 4.85 -16.16 -15.28
N MET A 297 3.97 -15.39 -15.90
CA MET A 297 2.79 -14.85 -15.21
C MET A 297 1.80 -15.93 -14.81
N GLN A 298 1.60 -16.95 -15.66
CA GLN A 298 0.75 -18.10 -15.31
C GLN A 298 1.33 -18.85 -14.10
N GLU A 299 2.63 -19.11 -14.09
CA GLU A 299 3.31 -19.76 -12.96
C GLU A 299 3.22 -18.94 -11.68
N THR A 300 3.36 -17.63 -11.77
CA THR A 300 3.34 -16.71 -10.62
C THR A 300 1.94 -16.56 -10.03
N LEU A 301 0.93 -16.45 -10.87
CA LEU A 301 -0.44 -16.13 -10.43
C LEU A 301 -1.31 -17.35 -10.10
N GLU A 302 -1.02 -18.52 -10.66
CA GLU A 302 -1.82 -19.73 -10.40
C GLU A 302 -1.90 -20.10 -8.92
N PRO A 303 -0.79 -20.14 -8.15
CA PRO A 303 -0.87 -20.45 -6.72
C PRO A 303 -1.68 -19.40 -5.94
N ILE A 304 -1.56 -18.13 -6.29
CA ILE A 304 -2.32 -17.03 -5.65
C ILE A 304 -3.80 -17.21 -5.93
N ARG A 305 -4.17 -17.42 -7.18
CA ARG A 305 -5.57 -17.65 -7.59
C ARG A 305 -6.19 -18.87 -6.89
N ASN A 306 -5.45 -19.96 -6.80
CA ASN A 306 -5.90 -21.19 -6.16
C ASN A 306 -6.13 -21.00 -4.65
N ARG A 307 -5.19 -20.35 -3.96
CA ARG A 307 -5.34 -20.03 -2.54
C ARG A 307 -6.55 -19.11 -2.31
N ARG A 308 -6.73 -18.12 -3.18
CA ARG A 308 -7.88 -17.21 -3.10
C ARG A 308 -9.21 -17.97 -3.19
N LYS A 309 -9.31 -18.89 -4.11
CA LYS A 309 -10.51 -19.75 -4.26
C LYS A 309 -10.78 -20.56 -2.99
N GLU A 310 -9.74 -21.10 -2.36
CA GLU A 310 -9.89 -21.85 -1.10
C GLU A 310 -10.38 -20.94 0.03
N PHE A 311 -9.78 -19.78 0.23
CA PHE A 311 -10.22 -18.83 1.25
C PHE A 311 -11.65 -18.34 1.01
N SER A 312 -12.06 -18.16 -0.22
CA SER A 312 -13.42 -17.70 -0.56
C SER A 312 -14.52 -18.70 -0.23
N LYS A 313 -14.19 -19.94 0.08
CA LYS A 313 -15.16 -20.95 0.49
C LYS A 313 -15.75 -20.73 1.89
N ASP A 314 -15.07 -19.94 2.72
CA ASP A 314 -15.51 -19.63 4.08
C ASP A 314 -15.40 -18.13 4.38
N ILE A 315 -16.32 -17.37 3.83
CA ILE A 315 -16.40 -15.91 4.01
C ILE A 315 -16.68 -15.54 5.49
N PRO A 316 -17.55 -16.25 6.24
CA PRO A 316 -17.72 -15.94 7.66
C PRO A 316 -16.41 -16.00 8.46
N ALA A 317 -15.54 -16.97 8.18
CA ALA A 317 -14.23 -17.07 8.84
C ALA A 317 -13.33 -15.88 8.50
N ILE A 318 -13.41 -15.33 7.29
CA ILE A 318 -12.66 -14.12 6.91
C ILE A 318 -13.14 -12.92 7.73
N TYR A 319 -14.44 -12.74 7.88
CA TYR A 319 -14.98 -11.64 8.70
C TYR A 319 -14.65 -11.79 10.18
N GLU A 320 -14.65 -13.02 10.71
CA GLU A 320 -14.21 -13.28 12.08
C GLU A 320 -12.73 -12.91 12.27
N MET A 321 -11.87 -13.26 11.34
CA MET A 321 -10.46 -12.86 11.32
C MET A 321 -10.32 -11.33 11.33
N LEU A 322 -11.07 -10.64 10.48
CA LEU A 322 -11.05 -9.17 10.41
C LEU A 322 -11.54 -8.54 11.72
N GLN A 323 -12.58 -9.10 12.34
CA GLN A 323 -13.09 -8.61 13.61
C GLN A 323 -12.05 -8.75 14.72
N GLN A 324 -11.39 -9.90 14.81
CA GLN A 324 -10.30 -10.12 15.76
C GLN A 324 -9.14 -9.16 15.52
N GLY A 325 -8.76 -8.94 14.27
CA GLY A 325 -7.74 -7.96 13.90
C GLY A 325 -8.12 -6.54 14.32
N CYS A 326 -9.37 -6.17 14.15
CA CYS A 326 -9.89 -4.87 14.60
C CYS A 326 -9.82 -4.70 16.11
N GLU A 327 -10.09 -5.75 16.87
CA GLU A 327 -9.97 -5.73 18.35
C GLU A 327 -8.52 -5.47 18.78
N VAL A 328 -7.57 -6.18 18.18
CA VAL A 328 -6.13 -5.99 18.44
C VAL A 328 -5.67 -4.59 18.05
N ALA A 329 -6.04 -4.14 16.88
CA ALA A 329 -5.68 -2.81 16.37
C ALA A 329 -6.29 -1.71 17.24
N ARG A 330 -7.54 -1.86 17.65
CA ARG A 330 -8.21 -0.87 18.49
C ARG A 330 -7.55 -0.76 19.86
N ALA A 331 -7.14 -1.87 20.47
CA ALA A 331 -6.42 -1.85 21.73
C ALA A 331 -5.09 -1.08 21.62
N ALA A 332 -4.34 -1.31 20.55
CA ALA A 332 -3.08 -0.59 20.28
C ALA A 332 -3.31 0.92 20.06
N ALA A 333 -4.31 1.27 19.27
CA ALA A 333 -4.65 2.66 18.99
C ALA A 333 -5.16 3.39 20.24
N ALA A 334 -5.95 2.72 21.07
CA ALA A 334 -6.47 3.29 22.32
C ALA A 334 -5.35 3.61 23.31
N GLU A 335 -4.32 2.79 23.38
CA GLU A 335 -3.14 3.04 24.23
C GLU A 335 -2.41 4.30 23.78
N THR A 336 -2.16 4.44 22.48
CA THR A 336 -1.51 5.64 21.91
C THR A 336 -2.37 6.89 22.14
N LEU A 337 -3.67 6.79 21.90
CA LEU A 337 -4.59 7.90 22.09
C LEU A 337 -4.61 8.35 23.57
N ALA A 338 -4.59 7.42 24.52
CA ALA A 338 -4.53 7.75 25.94
C ALA A 338 -3.24 8.54 26.27
N ASP A 339 -2.10 8.13 25.72
CA ASP A 339 -0.84 8.86 25.90
C ASP A 339 -0.87 10.24 25.27
N VAL A 340 -1.47 10.37 24.10
CA VAL A 340 -1.67 11.66 23.41
C VAL A 340 -2.53 12.60 24.26
N LYS A 341 -3.65 12.14 24.75
CA LYS A 341 -4.57 12.93 25.58
C LYS A 341 -3.92 13.36 26.90
N LYS A 342 -3.13 12.48 27.51
CA LYS A 342 -2.35 12.81 28.69
C LYS A 342 -1.32 13.89 28.42
N ALA A 343 -0.57 13.77 27.34
CA ALA A 343 0.43 14.76 26.92
C ALA A 343 -0.20 16.12 26.62
N MET A 344 -1.40 16.14 26.01
CA MET A 344 -2.17 17.35 25.73
C MET A 344 -2.90 17.91 26.96
N LYS A 345 -2.85 17.21 28.08
CA LYS A 345 -3.50 17.60 29.34
C LYS A 345 -5.04 17.68 29.24
N ILE A 346 -5.64 16.80 28.47
CA ILE A 346 -7.10 16.68 28.33
C ILE A 346 -7.66 15.36 28.90
N ASN A 347 -6.87 14.67 29.72
CA ASN A 347 -7.22 13.45 30.45
C ASN A 347 -7.81 13.77 31.84
N TYR A 348 -8.75 14.68 31.92
CA TYR A 348 -9.25 15.32 33.16
C TYR A 348 -9.61 14.32 34.27
N PHE A 349 -10.27 13.23 33.91
CA PHE A 349 -10.79 12.28 34.90
C PHE A 349 -9.75 11.27 35.40
N ASP A 350 -8.65 11.15 34.69
CA ASP A 350 -7.55 10.25 35.05
C ASP A 350 -6.38 11.01 35.69
N ASP A 351 -6.48 12.32 35.85
CA ASP A 351 -5.48 13.18 36.46
C ASP A 351 -5.86 13.56 37.89
N LYS A 352 -5.43 12.73 38.84
CA LYS A 352 -5.71 12.94 40.27
C LYS A 352 -5.02 14.20 40.82
N GLU A 353 -3.82 14.50 40.35
CA GLU A 353 -3.06 15.67 40.79
C GLU A 353 -3.77 16.97 40.42
N LEU A 354 -4.35 17.02 39.21
CA LEU A 354 -5.13 18.17 38.78
C LEU A 354 -6.30 18.45 39.72
N ILE A 355 -7.04 17.42 40.08
CA ILE A 355 -8.22 17.54 40.97
C ILE A 355 -7.78 18.03 42.34
N GLU A 356 -6.69 17.44 42.90
CA GLU A 356 -6.14 17.85 44.19
C GLU A 356 -5.64 19.29 44.18
N GLU A 357 -4.95 19.71 43.15
CA GLU A 357 -4.46 21.08 42.99
C GLU A 357 -5.62 22.07 42.92
N GLN A 358 -6.69 21.73 42.19
CA GLN A 358 -7.86 22.60 42.06
C GLN A 358 -8.66 22.67 43.34
N VAL A 359 -8.77 21.58 44.11
CA VAL A 359 -9.36 21.61 45.45
C VAL A 359 -8.65 22.61 46.35
N LYS A 360 -7.31 22.58 46.38
CA LYS A 360 -6.48 23.52 47.14
C LYS A 360 -6.71 24.98 46.69
N ARG A 361 -6.70 25.20 45.37
CA ARG A 361 -6.87 26.54 44.78
C ARG A 361 -8.18 27.16 45.18
N PHE A 362 -9.28 26.44 45.02
CA PHE A 362 -10.62 26.94 45.29
C PHE A 362 -11.00 26.92 46.76
N SER A 363 -10.28 26.24 47.63
CA SER A 363 -10.47 26.29 49.08
C SER A 363 -9.84 27.51 49.74
N GLN A 364 -9.03 28.27 49.01
CA GLN A 364 -8.36 29.48 49.49
C GLN A 364 -9.16 30.78 49.10
N GLU A 365 -10.23 30.66 48.32
CA GLU A 365 -11.13 31.72 47.97
C GLU A 365 -12.30 31.75 48.99
#